data_23f4a310efeb95417ce86954f5a14c4a
#
_entry.id   23f4a310efeb95417ce86954f5a14c4a
#
_cell.length_a   1.000
_cell.length_b   1.000
_cell.length_c   1.000
_cell.angle_alpha   90.00
_cell.angle_beta   90.00
_cell.angle_gamma   90.00
#
_symmetry.space_group_name_H-M   'P 1'
#
loop_
_entity.id
_entity.type
_entity.pdbx_description
1 polymer ?
#
loop_
_entity_poly.entity_id
_entity_poly.type
_entity_poly.pdbx_seq_one_letter_code
_entity_poly.pdbx_strand_id
1 'polypeptide(L)'
;MPTELHPLFLTAPPVAYRLLFTAAAKTLDAVARRRLGAKIGFTAVLHTWTQQLLYHPHIHCIVPGGGLAVDNTRWVPTRRDFFPPVRVLAQVFRGKLLSLFEHALDHKKIRGPDGDARRPLTQAARKAWVVYSKAPFAGAEQVLAYLGRYAYRIALSNDRLVALRDGQVTFRWKDRAHGHAPRLATLDAPTFLRRFLLHVLPRRFVRIRHDGFLANPVRLHTLPRVRQCLAAPTVAFESRATREPERGKRCCSA
;
A
#
# COMPACT_ATOMS: atom_id res chain seq x y z
N MET A 1 -5.25 7.19 3.27
CA MET A 1 -4.41 8.37 3.56
C MET A 1 -5.33 9.54 3.87
N PRO A 2 -5.03 10.41 4.86
CA PRO A 2 -5.83 11.60 5.16
C PRO A 2 -5.91 12.59 3.98
N THR A 3 -7.09 13.20 3.81
CA THR A 3 -7.36 14.15 2.72
C THR A 3 -6.58 15.45 2.88
N GLU A 4 -6.18 15.79 4.09
CA GLU A 4 -5.37 16.94 4.44
C GLU A 4 -4.03 16.99 3.66
N LEU A 5 -3.52 15.82 3.25
CA LEU A 5 -2.30 15.75 2.44
C LEU A 5 -2.53 15.96 0.93
N HIS A 6 -3.78 15.92 0.46
CA HIS A 6 -4.07 16.04 -0.97
C HIS A 6 -3.48 17.31 -1.61
N PRO A 7 -3.52 18.49 -0.97
CA PRO A 7 -2.90 19.70 -1.52
C PRO A 7 -1.40 19.52 -1.82
N LEU A 8 -0.65 18.86 -0.92
CA LEU A 8 0.78 18.60 -1.14
C LEU A 8 1.04 17.66 -2.33
N PHE A 9 0.13 16.73 -2.60
CA PHE A 9 0.22 15.88 -3.78
C PHE A 9 -0.09 16.64 -5.07
N LEU A 10 -0.98 17.61 -5.02
CA LEU A 10 -1.39 18.38 -6.19
C LEU A 10 -0.36 19.46 -6.57
N THR A 11 0.38 20.00 -5.61
CA THR A 11 1.42 21.01 -5.88
C THR A 11 2.66 20.43 -6.55
N ALA A 12 3.03 19.18 -6.23
CA ALA A 12 4.20 18.53 -6.81
C ALA A 12 3.98 17.02 -7.00
N PRO A 13 3.05 16.59 -7.90
CA PRO A 13 2.64 15.20 -8.05
C PRO A 13 3.79 14.21 -8.24
N PRO A 14 4.82 14.48 -9.09
CA PRO A 14 5.91 13.52 -9.28
C PRO A 14 6.72 13.29 -8.01
N VAL A 15 6.91 14.32 -7.19
CA VAL A 15 7.66 14.24 -5.94
C VAL A 15 6.82 13.52 -4.89
N ALA A 16 5.58 13.97 -4.67
CA ALA A 16 4.68 13.41 -3.66
C ALA A 16 4.39 11.92 -3.89
N TYR A 17 4.14 11.50 -5.13
CA TYR A 17 3.97 10.09 -5.45
C TYR A 17 5.24 9.26 -5.21
N ARG A 18 6.44 9.82 -5.48
CA ARG A 18 7.70 9.16 -5.11
C ARG A 18 7.86 8.99 -3.61
N LEU A 19 7.51 10.01 -2.82
CA LEU A 19 7.53 9.92 -1.36
C LEU A 19 6.56 8.84 -0.85
N LEU A 20 5.38 8.74 -1.46
CA LEU A 20 4.38 7.74 -1.12
C LEU A 20 4.92 6.31 -1.35
N PHE A 21 5.55 6.04 -2.50
CA PHE A 21 6.22 4.76 -2.78
C PHE A 21 7.35 4.49 -1.78
N THR A 22 8.21 5.49 -1.53
CA THR A 22 9.33 5.36 -0.60
C THR A 22 8.86 5.06 0.81
N ALA A 23 7.79 5.72 1.28
CA ALA A 23 7.21 5.45 2.60
C ALA A 23 6.67 4.02 2.69
N ALA A 24 5.96 3.54 1.65
CA ALA A 24 5.45 2.18 1.60
C ALA A 24 6.59 1.15 1.62
N ALA A 25 7.62 1.34 0.80
CA ALA A 25 8.78 0.46 0.73
C ALA A 25 9.53 0.39 2.06
N LYS A 26 9.87 1.55 2.63
CA LYS A 26 10.55 1.62 3.94
C LYS A 26 9.71 1.06 5.08
N THR A 27 8.38 1.12 5.00
CA THR A 27 7.47 0.56 6.00
C THR A 27 7.47 -0.95 5.94
N LEU A 28 7.25 -1.51 4.75
CA LEU A 28 7.20 -2.95 4.54
C LEU A 28 8.54 -3.62 4.88
N ASP A 29 9.66 -3.04 4.42
CA ASP A 29 11.00 -3.56 4.75
C ASP A 29 11.28 -3.52 6.26
N ALA A 30 11.03 -2.40 6.93
CA ALA A 30 11.27 -2.27 8.37
C ALA A 30 10.44 -3.25 9.19
N VAL A 31 9.17 -3.43 8.84
CA VAL A 31 8.27 -4.35 9.55
C VAL A 31 8.65 -5.81 9.26
N ALA A 32 8.99 -6.15 8.02
CA ALA A 32 9.45 -7.49 7.67
C ALA A 32 10.75 -7.87 8.38
N ARG A 33 11.76 -7.01 8.37
CA ARG A 33 13.01 -7.24 9.10
C ARG A 33 12.77 -7.45 10.58
N ARG A 34 11.95 -6.61 11.21
CA ARG A 34 11.70 -6.69 12.65
C ARG A 34 10.86 -7.90 13.04
N ARG A 35 9.89 -8.31 12.22
CA ARG A 35 8.91 -9.36 12.58
C ARG A 35 9.23 -10.73 12.03
N LEU A 36 9.85 -10.79 10.85
CA LEU A 36 10.22 -12.04 10.19
C LEU A 36 11.73 -12.32 10.25
N GLY A 37 12.57 -11.32 10.55
CA GLY A 37 14.01 -11.45 10.38
C GLY A 37 14.41 -11.66 8.92
N ALA A 38 13.63 -11.14 7.97
CA ALA A 38 13.78 -11.41 6.55
C ALA A 38 13.66 -10.17 5.69
N LYS A 39 14.29 -10.21 4.53
CA LYS A 39 14.13 -9.26 3.44
C LYS A 39 12.94 -9.70 2.58
N ILE A 40 12.02 -8.80 2.29
CA ILE A 40 10.90 -9.09 1.39
C ILE A 40 11.11 -8.43 0.04
N GLY A 41 10.40 -8.94 -0.98
CA GLY A 41 10.21 -8.25 -2.24
C GLY A 41 8.72 -8.08 -2.47
N PHE A 42 8.30 -6.99 -3.09
CA PHE A 42 6.90 -6.74 -3.36
C PHE A 42 6.71 -5.89 -4.61
N THR A 43 5.53 -5.94 -5.17
CA THR A 43 5.09 -5.07 -6.26
C THR A 43 4.11 -4.06 -5.71
N ALA A 44 4.36 -2.78 -6.00
CA ALA A 44 3.54 -1.65 -5.58
C ALA A 44 2.92 -0.96 -6.80
N VAL A 45 1.62 -0.65 -6.72
CA VAL A 45 0.86 0.03 -7.80
C VAL A 45 0.19 1.27 -7.23
N LEU A 46 0.46 2.43 -7.83
CA LEU A 46 -0.19 3.69 -7.46
C LEU A 46 -1.60 3.77 -8.05
N HIS A 47 -2.56 4.11 -7.21
CA HIS A 47 -3.87 4.59 -7.60
C HIS A 47 -4.12 5.98 -7.01
N THR A 48 -4.87 6.80 -7.74
CA THR A 48 -5.17 8.18 -7.33
C THR A 48 -6.66 8.44 -7.16
N TRP A 49 -7.52 7.43 -7.35
CA TRP A 49 -8.98 7.58 -7.44
C TRP A 49 -9.75 6.69 -6.45
N THR A 50 -10.95 7.14 -6.12
CA THR A 50 -12.02 6.32 -5.55
C THR A 50 -12.95 5.80 -6.65
N GLN A 51 -13.93 4.98 -6.28
CA GLN A 51 -14.98 4.53 -7.22
C GLN A 51 -15.80 5.68 -7.81
N GLN A 52 -15.89 6.82 -7.11
CA GLN A 52 -16.61 8.04 -7.51
C GLN A 52 -15.72 9.08 -8.20
N LEU A 53 -14.52 8.69 -8.65
CA LEU A 53 -13.54 9.59 -9.26
C LEU A 53 -13.07 10.72 -8.33
N LEU A 54 -13.16 10.54 -7.01
CA LEU A 54 -12.57 11.49 -6.08
C LEU A 54 -11.06 11.24 -5.99
N TYR A 55 -10.30 12.32 -5.88
CA TYR A 55 -8.84 12.23 -5.74
C TYR A 55 -8.47 11.59 -4.40
N HIS A 56 -7.77 10.46 -4.48
CA HIS A 56 -7.38 9.67 -3.30
C HIS A 56 -6.11 8.87 -3.59
N PRO A 57 -4.92 9.48 -3.54
CA PRO A 57 -3.66 8.76 -3.77
C PRO A 57 -3.46 7.65 -2.74
N HIS A 58 -3.21 6.44 -3.21
CA HIS A 58 -2.90 5.29 -2.38
C HIS A 58 -2.13 4.23 -3.17
N ILE A 59 -1.47 3.32 -2.44
CA ILE A 59 -0.66 2.26 -3.04
C ILE A 59 -1.26 0.91 -2.69
N HIS A 60 -1.40 0.06 -3.70
CA HIS A 60 -1.65 -1.36 -3.55
C HIS A 60 -0.32 -2.10 -3.58
N CYS A 61 -0.05 -2.90 -2.55
CA CYS A 61 1.14 -3.74 -2.48
C CYS A 61 0.76 -5.22 -2.55
N ILE A 62 1.44 -5.97 -3.41
CA ILE A 62 1.37 -7.43 -3.45
C ILE A 62 2.67 -7.93 -2.85
N VAL A 63 2.53 -8.59 -1.70
CA VAL A 63 3.65 -9.04 -0.87
C VAL A 63 3.60 -10.56 -0.79
N PRO A 64 4.71 -11.27 -1.03
CA PRO A 64 4.74 -12.73 -0.89
C PRO A 64 4.55 -13.16 0.58
N GLY A 65 4.07 -14.39 0.77
CA GLY A 65 3.88 -14.99 2.09
C GLY A 65 5.18 -15.41 2.78
N GLY A 66 6.20 -14.57 2.72
CA GLY A 66 7.49 -14.80 3.34
C GLY A 66 8.58 -13.87 2.82
N GLY A 67 9.82 -14.12 3.21
CA GLY A 67 10.98 -13.35 2.80
C GLY A 67 12.27 -14.18 2.80
N LEU A 68 13.29 -13.65 2.18
CA LEU A 68 14.63 -14.22 2.21
C LEU A 68 15.29 -13.82 3.53
N ALA A 69 15.83 -14.76 4.28
CA ALA A 69 16.59 -14.49 5.50
C ALA A 69 17.66 -13.42 5.24
N VAL A 70 18.06 -12.67 6.26
CA VAL A 70 18.99 -11.54 6.10
C VAL A 70 20.34 -11.99 5.52
N ASP A 71 20.77 -13.22 5.87
CA ASP A 71 21.98 -13.89 5.38
C ASP A 71 21.81 -14.53 3.98
N ASN A 72 20.62 -14.45 3.38
CA ASN A 72 20.23 -15.04 2.10
C ASN A 72 20.30 -16.58 2.06
N THR A 73 20.32 -17.27 3.18
CA THR A 73 20.52 -18.74 3.23
C THR A 73 19.24 -19.53 3.04
N ARG A 74 18.09 -19.01 3.49
CA ARG A 74 16.81 -19.73 3.50
C ARG A 74 15.61 -18.82 3.29
N TRP A 75 14.49 -19.42 2.89
CA TRP A 75 13.18 -18.75 2.90
C TRP A 75 12.57 -18.77 4.31
N VAL A 76 12.05 -17.63 4.76
CA VAL A 76 11.33 -17.48 6.02
C VAL A 76 9.86 -17.28 5.68
N PRO A 77 9.01 -18.30 5.85
CA PRO A 77 7.58 -18.17 5.57
C PRO A 77 6.90 -17.31 6.63
N THR A 78 5.83 -16.59 6.25
CA THR A 78 4.91 -16.01 7.21
C THR A 78 4.02 -17.11 7.80
N ARG A 79 3.49 -16.92 9.00
CA ARG A 79 2.42 -17.78 9.52
C ARG A 79 1.19 -17.64 8.61
N ARG A 80 0.37 -18.70 8.49
CA ARG A 80 -0.73 -18.79 7.52
C ARG A 80 -1.68 -17.58 7.51
N ASP A 81 -1.92 -16.95 8.67
CA ASP A 81 -2.84 -15.82 8.81
C ASP A 81 -2.13 -14.51 9.17
N PHE A 82 -0.80 -14.50 9.07
CA PHE A 82 -0.01 -13.42 9.63
C PHE A 82 0.65 -12.56 8.54
N PHE A 83 0.00 -11.47 8.20
CA PHE A 83 0.67 -10.24 7.82
C PHE A 83 0.68 -9.33 9.06
N PRO A 84 1.69 -8.44 9.22
CA PRO A 84 1.79 -7.57 10.41
C PRO A 84 0.47 -6.87 10.72
N PRO A 85 0.12 -6.67 12.00
CA PRO A 85 -1.10 -5.98 12.36
C PRO A 85 -1.23 -4.65 11.62
N VAL A 86 -2.37 -4.43 10.99
CA VAL A 86 -2.63 -3.23 10.17
C VAL A 86 -2.40 -1.93 10.94
N ARG A 87 -2.62 -1.95 12.27
CA ARG A 87 -2.32 -0.81 13.15
C ARG A 87 -0.84 -0.47 13.18
N VAL A 88 0.04 -1.47 13.25
CA VAL A 88 1.50 -1.27 13.22
C VAL A 88 1.94 -0.72 11.87
N LEU A 89 1.44 -1.31 10.78
CA LEU A 89 1.71 -0.79 9.43
C LEU A 89 1.25 0.66 9.28
N ALA A 90 0.04 0.98 9.76
CA ALA A 90 -0.51 2.34 9.68
C ALA A 90 0.35 3.35 10.45
N GLN A 91 0.79 3.02 11.66
CA GLN A 91 1.64 3.89 12.48
C GLN A 91 3.01 4.12 11.85
N VAL A 92 3.69 3.04 11.41
CA VAL A 92 5.02 3.13 10.80
C VAL A 92 4.95 3.89 9.47
N PHE A 93 3.94 3.60 8.64
CA PHE A 93 3.72 4.27 7.37
C PHE A 93 3.45 5.77 7.56
N ARG A 94 2.58 6.13 8.52
CA ARG A 94 2.29 7.52 8.89
C ARG A 94 3.58 8.26 9.23
N GLY A 95 4.35 7.76 10.20
CA GLY A 95 5.59 8.40 10.63
C GLY A 95 6.58 8.60 9.47
N LYS A 96 6.79 7.55 8.66
CA LYS A 96 7.70 7.63 7.51
C LYS A 96 7.23 8.61 6.44
N LEU A 97 5.94 8.61 6.10
CA LEU A 97 5.43 9.51 5.06
C LEU A 97 5.47 10.98 5.50
N LEU A 98 5.07 11.27 6.74
CA LEU A 98 5.12 12.63 7.29
C LEU A 98 6.56 13.15 7.33
N SER A 99 7.51 12.37 7.86
CA SER A 99 8.93 12.73 7.88
C SER A 99 9.51 12.98 6.48
N LEU A 100 9.12 12.18 5.49
CA LEU A 100 9.55 12.39 4.10
C LEU A 100 8.97 13.68 3.50
N PHE A 101 7.73 14.03 3.83
CA PHE A 101 7.14 15.29 3.41
C PHE A 101 7.82 16.48 4.10
N GLU A 102 8.07 16.42 5.42
CA GLU A 102 8.81 17.45 6.15
C GLU A 102 10.17 17.71 5.50
N HIS A 103 10.93 16.64 5.25
CA HIS A 103 12.21 16.75 4.57
C HIS A 103 12.08 17.36 3.16
N ALA A 104 11.04 17.03 2.42
CA ALA A 104 10.82 17.58 1.07
C ALA A 104 10.44 19.08 1.12
N LEU A 105 9.71 19.51 2.15
CA LEU A 105 9.39 20.92 2.38
C LEU A 105 10.65 21.72 2.77
N ASP A 106 11.46 21.21 3.70
CA ASP A 106 12.70 21.84 4.15
C ASP A 106 13.68 22.06 2.98
N HIS A 107 13.71 21.11 2.03
CA HIS A 107 14.55 21.19 0.82
C HIS A 107 13.83 21.84 -0.37
N LYS A 108 12.70 22.51 -0.16
CA LYS A 108 11.91 23.21 -1.20
C LYS A 108 11.53 22.35 -2.41
N LYS A 109 11.48 21.02 -2.24
CA LYS A 109 11.05 20.06 -3.31
C LYS A 109 9.54 20.02 -3.48
N ILE A 110 8.80 20.42 -2.48
CA ILE A 110 7.35 20.59 -2.46
C ILE A 110 7.06 21.95 -1.84
N ARG A 111 6.00 22.60 -2.30
CA ARG A 111 5.45 23.80 -1.67
C ARG A 111 4.12 23.48 -1.03
N GLY A 112 3.81 24.10 0.12
CA GLY A 112 2.50 24.00 0.72
C GLY A 112 1.50 24.90 0.02
N PRO A 113 0.21 24.60 0.13
CA PRO A 113 -0.81 25.56 -0.23
C PRO A 113 -0.77 26.75 0.75
N ASP A 114 -1.14 27.93 0.27
CA ASP A 114 -1.44 29.12 1.10
C ASP A 114 -0.37 29.55 2.13
N GLY A 115 0.92 29.34 1.82
CA GLY A 115 2.03 29.82 2.65
C GLY A 115 2.36 28.98 3.89
N ASP A 116 1.42 28.22 4.47
CA ASP A 116 1.68 27.29 5.58
C ASP A 116 1.81 25.85 5.10
N ALA A 117 3.01 25.53 4.63
CA ALA A 117 3.31 24.21 4.08
C ALA A 117 3.22 23.07 5.11
N ARG A 118 3.31 23.36 6.42
CA ARG A 118 3.35 22.34 7.48
C ARG A 118 1.97 22.03 8.07
N ARG A 119 1.02 22.94 7.95
CA ARG A 119 -0.35 22.75 8.43
C ARG A 119 -0.99 21.43 7.98
N PRO A 120 -0.94 21.04 6.69
CA PRO A 120 -1.44 19.75 6.23
C PRO A 120 -0.81 18.55 6.95
N LEU A 121 0.49 18.60 7.25
CA LEU A 121 1.19 17.51 7.95
C LEU A 121 0.73 17.40 9.40
N THR A 122 0.63 18.53 10.10
CA THR A 122 0.16 18.58 11.50
C THR A 122 -1.28 18.05 11.61
N GLN A 123 -2.15 18.44 10.70
CA GLN A 123 -3.52 17.95 10.65
C GLN A 123 -3.59 16.45 10.35
N ALA A 124 -2.83 15.98 9.36
CA ALA A 124 -2.77 14.58 9.01
C ALA A 124 -2.19 13.70 10.13
N ALA A 125 -1.23 14.22 10.92
CA ALA A 125 -0.65 13.50 12.06
C ALA A 125 -1.68 13.16 13.15
N ARG A 126 -2.72 13.98 13.30
CA ARG A 126 -3.79 13.81 14.30
C ARG A 126 -4.89 12.85 13.84
N LYS A 127 -4.93 12.47 12.57
CA LYS A 127 -5.95 11.59 12.00
C LYS A 127 -5.59 10.12 12.16
N ALA A 128 -6.61 9.27 12.15
CA ALA A 128 -6.44 7.83 12.01
C ALA A 128 -6.05 7.48 10.57
N TRP A 129 -4.95 6.75 10.42
CA TRP A 129 -4.51 6.26 9.11
C TRP A 129 -4.99 4.84 8.91
N VAL A 130 -5.59 4.58 7.77
CA VAL A 130 -6.13 3.27 7.45
C VAL A 130 -5.18 2.55 6.50
N VAL A 131 -4.69 1.40 6.93
CA VAL A 131 -4.06 0.39 6.10
C VAL A 131 -4.99 -0.81 6.06
N TYR A 132 -5.20 -1.36 4.89
CA TYR A 132 -6.02 -2.54 4.69
C TYR A 132 -5.15 -3.69 4.19
N SER A 133 -5.25 -4.84 4.82
CA SER A 133 -4.61 -6.07 4.39
C SER A 133 -5.67 -7.11 4.07
N LYS A 134 -5.49 -7.82 2.97
CA LYS A 134 -6.30 -8.98 2.60
C LYS A 134 -5.61 -10.26 3.01
N ALA A 135 -6.40 -11.30 3.23
CA ALA A 135 -5.91 -12.66 3.36
C ALA A 135 -5.05 -13.05 2.14
N PRO A 136 -4.10 -13.95 2.32
CA PRO A 136 -3.26 -14.44 1.22
C PRO A 136 -4.10 -14.98 0.05
N PHE A 137 -3.59 -14.83 -1.15
CA PHE A 137 -4.18 -15.46 -2.34
C PHE A 137 -3.95 -16.97 -2.29
N ALA A 138 -4.94 -17.75 -2.74
CA ALA A 138 -4.83 -19.21 -2.77
C ALA A 138 -3.89 -19.74 -3.87
N GLY A 139 -3.47 -18.90 -4.83
CA GLY A 139 -2.57 -19.32 -5.89
C GLY A 139 -2.21 -18.21 -6.88
N ALA A 140 -1.37 -18.57 -7.85
CA ALA A 140 -0.81 -17.64 -8.84
C ALA A 140 -1.89 -17.01 -9.73
N GLU A 141 -2.93 -17.74 -10.09
CA GLU A 141 -4.04 -17.23 -10.92
C GLU A 141 -4.77 -16.07 -10.25
N GLN A 142 -5.02 -16.15 -8.95
CA GLN A 142 -5.65 -15.07 -8.19
C GLN A 142 -4.74 -13.83 -8.10
N VAL A 143 -3.42 -14.05 -7.98
CA VAL A 143 -2.42 -12.96 -8.03
C VAL A 143 -2.43 -12.29 -9.39
N LEU A 144 -2.45 -13.06 -10.49
CA LEU A 144 -2.50 -12.54 -11.85
C LEU A 144 -3.81 -11.79 -12.12
N ALA A 145 -4.95 -12.34 -11.69
CA ALA A 145 -6.25 -11.67 -11.80
C ALA A 145 -6.30 -10.38 -10.99
N TYR A 146 -5.67 -10.34 -9.81
CA TYR A 146 -5.54 -9.13 -9.00
C TYR A 146 -4.65 -8.10 -9.70
N LEU A 147 -3.47 -8.51 -10.17
CA LEU A 147 -2.55 -7.65 -10.93
C LEU A 147 -3.24 -7.07 -12.17
N GLY A 148 -3.92 -7.89 -12.95
CA GLY A 148 -4.68 -7.44 -14.12
C GLY A 148 -5.71 -6.37 -13.78
N ARG A 149 -6.44 -6.56 -12.67
CA ARG A 149 -7.43 -5.59 -12.20
C ARG A 149 -6.83 -4.25 -11.77
N TYR A 150 -5.65 -4.24 -11.15
CA TYR A 150 -5.06 -3.05 -10.56
C TYR A 150 -3.95 -2.41 -11.40
N ALA A 151 -3.24 -3.22 -12.20
CA ALA A 151 -2.15 -2.73 -13.04
C ALA A 151 -2.64 -2.05 -14.33
N TYR A 152 -3.74 -2.55 -14.93
CA TYR A 152 -4.24 -2.04 -16.21
C TYR A 152 -5.41 -1.06 -16.09
N ARG A 153 -6.07 -0.97 -14.93
CA ARG A 153 -7.22 -0.07 -14.78
C ARG A 153 -6.81 1.39 -14.66
N ILE A 154 -7.44 2.19 -15.49
CA ILE A 154 -7.57 3.64 -15.37
C ILE A 154 -8.71 3.93 -14.37
N ALA A 155 -8.83 5.16 -13.91
CA ALA A 155 -9.83 5.59 -12.92
C ALA A 155 -11.27 5.18 -13.29
N LEU A 156 -11.59 5.14 -14.56
CA LEU A 156 -12.90 4.75 -15.10
C LEU A 156 -12.71 3.87 -16.35
N SER A 157 -13.37 2.73 -16.40
CA SER A 157 -13.46 1.89 -17.60
C SER A 157 -14.69 2.26 -18.43
N ASN A 158 -14.64 2.04 -19.73
CA ASN A 158 -15.73 2.41 -20.66
C ASN A 158 -17.06 1.74 -20.29
N ASP A 159 -17.04 0.50 -19.82
CA ASP A 159 -18.21 -0.25 -19.35
C ASP A 159 -18.93 0.40 -18.15
N ARG A 160 -18.27 1.32 -17.46
CA ARG A 160 -18.86 2.09 -16.36
C ARG A 160 -19.56 3.36 -16.81
N LEU A 161 -19.26 3.88 -18.01
CA LEU A 161 -19.98 5.01 -18.59
C LEU A 161 -21.36 4.52 -19.03
N VAL A 162 -22.40 5.21 -18.61
CA VAL A 162 -23.80 4.83 -18.88
C VAL A 162 -24.42 5.78 -19.91
N ALA A 163 -24.24 7.08 -19.73
CA ALA A 163 -24.82 8.09 -20.60
C ALA A 163 -24.01 9.39 -20.62
N LEU A 164 -24.08 10.07 -21.74
CA LEU A 164 -23.69 11.47 -21.90
C LEU A 164 -24.87 12.18 -22.56
N ARG A 165 -25.64 12.96 -21.79
CA ARG A 165 -26.84 13.67 -22.27
C ARG A 165 -26.92 15.02 -21.57
N ASP A 166 -27.36 16.04 -22.30
CA ASP A 166 -27.62 17.41 -21.79
C ASP A 166 -26.47 17.97 -20.96
N GLY A 167 -25.22 17.72 -21.42
CA GLY A 167 -24.04 18.21 -20.71
C GLY A 167 -23.72 17.46 -19.41
N GLN A 168 -24.40 16.35 -19.15
CA GLN A 168 -24.18 15.50 -17.96
C GLN A 168 -23.61 14.14 -18.31
N VAL A 169 -22.69 13.65 -17.48
CA VAL A 169 -22.07 12.32 -17.57
C VAL A 169 -22.55 11.45 -16.44
N THR A 170 -23.20 10.34 -16.78
CA THR A 170 -23.66 9.33 -15.83
C THR A 170 -22.77 8.10 -15.89
N PHE A 171 -22.29 7.63 -14.75
CA PHE A 171 -21.45 6.43 -14.66
C PHE A 171 -21.78 5.55 -13.45
N ARG A 172 -21.48 4.27 -13.55
CA ARG A 172 -21.66 3.28 -12.46
C ARG A 172 -20.49 3.32 -11.49
N TRP A 173 -20.81 3.17 -10.20
CA TRP A 173 -19.83 2.92 -9.16
C TRP A 173 -20.33 1.86 -8.17
N LYS A 174 -19.43 1.23 -7.42
CA LYS A 174 -19.78 0.24 -6.40
C LYS A 174 -19.71 0.86 -5.02
N ASP A 175 -20.84 0.87 -4.31
CA ASP A 175 -20.94 1.36 -2.94
C ASP A 175 -20.42 0.30 -1.96
N ARG A 176 -19.20 0.50 -1.48
CA ARG A 176 -18.55 -0.43 -0.56
C ARG A 176 -19.18 -0.43 0.84
N ALA A 177 -19.76 0.68 1.24
CA ALA A 177 -20.41 0.80 2.55
C ALA A 177 -21.71 -0.02 2.60
N HIS A 178 -22.35 -0.23 1.45
CA HIS A 178 -23.61 -0.96 1.32
C HIS A 178 -23.44 -2.23 0.47
N GLY A 179 -22.55 -3.12 0.87
CA GLY A 179 -22.41 -4.45 0.26
C GLY A 179 -21.96 -4.47 -1.20
N HIS A 180 -21.22 -3.47 -1.68
CA HIS A 180 -20.81 -3.32 -3.07
C HIS A 180 -21.96 -3.16 -4.06
N ALA A 181 -23.14 -2.67 -3.61
CA ALA A 181 -24.27 -2.42 -4.48
C ALA A 181 -23.90 -1.48 -5.65
N PRO A 182 -24.34 -1.78 -6.89
CA PRO A 182 -24.13 -0.88 -8.00
C PRO A 182 -24.98 0.37 -7.82
N ARG A 183 -24.36 1.54 -8.00
CA ARG A 183 -25.01 2.84 -7.94
C ARG A 183 -24.64 3.66 -9.16
N LEU A 184 -25.46 4.65 -9.47
CA LEU A 184 -25.20 5.64 -10.50
C LEU A 184 -24.74 6.95 -9.85
N ALA A 185 -23.84 7.64 -10.52
CA ALA A 185 -23.45 9.01 -10.23
C ALA A 185 -23.57 9.83 -11.51
N THR A 186 -24.21 10.98 -11.43
CA THR A 186 -24.33 11.92 -12.53
C THR A 186 -23.63 13.21 -12.15
N LEU A 187 -22.77 13.69 -13.03
CA LEU A 187 -21.99 14.93 -12.87
C LEU A 187 -22.14 15.77 -14.15
N ASP A 188 -22.09 17.09 -14.01
CA ASP A 188 -21.89 17.96 -15.15
C ASP A 188 -20.55 17.65 -15.84
N ALA A 189 -20.49 17.78 -17.15
CA ALA A 189 -19.31 17.40 -17.94
C ALA A 189 -18.02 18.12 -17.48
N PRO A 190 -18.01 19.43 -17.15
CA PRO A 190 -16.83 20.09 -16.60
C PRO A 190 -16.35 19.48 -15.28
N THR A 191 -17.24 19.17 -14.34
CA THR A 191 -16.89 18.53 -13.06
C THR A 191 -16.37 17.11 -13.28
N PHE A 192 -17.01 16.33 -14.18
CA PHE A 192 -16.53 15.01 -14.54
C PHE A 192 -15.11 15.08 -15.13
N LEU A 193 -14.87 15.95 -16.10
CA LEU A 193 -13.55 16.11 -16.72
C LEU A 193 -12.50 16.55 -15.71
N ARG A 194 -12.81 17.53 -14.85
CA ARG A 194 -11.90 17.96 -13.79
C ARG A 194 -11.52 16.81 -12.87
N ARG A 195 -12.49 16.00 -12.40
CA ARG A 195 -12.20 14.82 -11.57
C ARG A 195 -11.36 13.80 -12.31
N PHE A 196 -11.69 13.50 -13.56
CA PHE A 196 -10.98 12.53 -14.38
C PHE A 196 -9.54 12.94 -14.64
N LEU A 197 -9.30 14.21 -14.99
CA LEU A 197 -7.97 14.75 -15.28
C LEU A 197 -7.02 14.73 -14.08
N LEU A 198 -7.54 14.83 -12.84
CA LEU A 198 -6.73 14.67 -11.62
C LEU A 198 -6.05 13.30 -11.50
N HIS A 199 -6.50 12.30 -12.27
CA HIS A 199 -5.94 10.95 -12.27
C HIS A 199 -4.94 10.70 -13.39
N VAL A 200 -4.76 11.66 -14.29
CA VAL A 200 -3.73 11.61 -15.32
C VAL A 200 -2.38 11.80 -14.64
N LEU A 201 -1.53 10.78 -14.74
CA LEU A 201 -0.22 10.82 -14.12
C LEU A 201 0.76 11.66 -14.95
N PRO A 202 1.77 12.25 -14.32
CA PRO A 202 2.81 12.99 -15.04
C PRO A 202 3.47 12.14 -16.13
N ARG A 203 3.87 12.77 -17.21
CA ARG A 203 4.55 12.10 -18.33
C ARG A 203 5.74 11.28 -17.81
N ARG A 204 5.88 10.04 -18.29
CA ARG A 204 6.94 9.08 -17.91
C ARG A 204 6.92 8.68 -16.41
N PHE A 205 5.84 8.93 -15.70
CA PHE A 205 5.74 8.46 -14.31
C PHE A 205 5.49 6.95 -14.26
N VAL A 206 6.41 6.22 -13.62
CA VAL A 206 6.30 4.76 -13.44
C VAL A 206 5.34 4.47 -12.30
N ARG A 207 4.14 3.99 -12.66
CA ARG A 207 3.03 3.70 -11.75
C ARG A 207 3.17 2.37 -11.01
N ILE A 208 3.91 1.42 -11.58
CA ILE A 208 4.16 0.10 -10.99
C ILE A 208 5.63 0.04 -10.63
N ARG A 209 5.94 -0.33 -9.39
CA ARG A 209 7.31 -0.46 -8.90
C ARG A 209 7.51 -1.80 -8.23
N HIS A 210 8.72 -2.31 -8.33
CA HIS A 210 9.17 -3.51 -7.68
C HIS A 210 10.25 -3.14 -6.68
N ASP A 211 10.10 -3.61 -5.43
CA ASP A 211 10.97 -3.27 -4.31
C ASP A 211 11.54 -4.54 -3.64
N GLY A 212 12.55 -4.34 -2.80
CA GLY A 212 13.25 -5.43 -2.11
C GLY A 212 13.92 -6.39 -3.10
N PHE A 213 13.81 -7.69 -2.90
CA PHE A 213 14.43 -8.68 -3.80
C PHE A 213 13.78 -8.75 -5.20
N LEU A 214 12.63 -8.07 -5.43
CA LEU A 214 12.01 -7.92 -6.75
C LEU A 214 12.49 -6.67 -7.48
N ALA A 215 13.26 -5.78 -6.84
CA ALA A 215 13.72 -4.54 -7.45
C ALA A 215 14.59 -4.80 -8.68
N ASN A 216 14.40 -4.00 -9.74
CA ASN A 216 15.10 -4.19 -11.02
C ASN A 216 16.62 -4.32 -10.90
N PRO A 217 17.34 -3.55 -10.04
CA PRO A 217 18.79 -3.65 -9.95
C PRO A 217 19.30 -4.99 -9.40
N VAL A 218 18.49 -5.68 -8.58
CA VAL A 218 18.94 -6.87 -7.84
C VAL A 218 18.23 -8.15 -8.24
N ARG A 219 17.07 -8.09 -8.88
CA ARG A 219 16.20 -9.25 -9.15
C ARG A 219 16.88 -10.38 -9.94
N LEU A 220 17.82 -10.05 -10.84
CA LEU A 220 18.53 -11.06 -11.64
C LEU A 220 19.36 -12.00 -10.76
N HIS A 221 19.90 -11.51 -9.65
CA HIS A 221 20.70 -12.29 -8.72
C HIS A 221 19.85 -12.85 -7.56
N THR A 222 18.86 -12.10 -7.11
CA THR A 222 18.07 -12.48 -5.93
C THR A 222 16.98 -13.49 -6.24
N LEU A 223 16.30 -13.43 -7.40
CA LEU A 223 15.24 -14.36 -7.74
C LEU A 223 15.70 -15.82 -7.89
N PRO A 224 16.84 -16.13 -8.56
CA PRO A 224 17.36 -17.50 -8.57
C PRO A 224 17.58 -18.04 -7.15
N ARG A 225 18.13 -17.21 -6.25
CA ARG A 225 18.36 -17.59 -4.85
C ARG A 225 17.04 -17.83 -4.11
N VAL A 226 16.06 -16.97 -4.26
CA VAL A 226 14.71 -17.15 -3.69
C VAL A 226 14.09 -18.46 -4.17
N ARG A 227 14.18 -18.78 -5.48
CA ARG A 227 13.68 -20.02 -6.06
C ARG A 227 14.39 -21.24 -5.47
N GLN A 228 15.71 -21.21 -5.32
CA GLN A 228 16.47 -22.28 -4.66
C GLN A 228 16.01 -22.50 -3.21
N CYS A 229 15.86 -21.42 -2.45
CA CYS A 229 15.38 -21.48 -1.07
C CYS A 229 13.93 -21.98 -0.94
N LEU A 230 13.09 -21.75 -1.93
CA LEU A 230 11.71 -22.25 -1.97
C LEU A 230 11.62 -23.73 -2.41
N ALA A 231 12.54 -24.18 -3.28
CA ALA A 231 12.62 -25.57 -3.73
C ALA A 231 13.29 -26.49 -2.70
N ALA A 232 14.10 -25.96 -1.78
CA ALA A 232 14.70 -26.71 -0.69
C ALA A 232 13.60 -27.16 0.30
N PRO A 233 13.66 -28.42 0.81
CA PRO A 233 12.69 -28.88 1.79
C PRO A 233 12.71 -27.93 3.00
N THR A 234 11.52 -27.47 3.38
CA THR A 234 11.36 -26.55 4.51
C THR A 234 11.69 -27.33 5.79
N VAL A 235 12.82 -27.05 6.41
CA VAL A 235 13.10 -27.53 7.76
C VAL A 235 12.02 -26.93 8.66
N ALA A 236 11.17 -27.79 9.23
CA ALA A 236 10.12 -27.38 10.13
C ALA A 236 10.73 -26.57 11.28
N PHE A 237 10.32 -25.34 11.42
CA PHE A 237 10.73 -24.48 12.52
C PHE A 237 9.97 -24.97 13.76
N GLU A 238 10.63 -25.77 14.59
CA GLU A 238 10.11 -26.06 15.93
C GLU A 238 9.95 -24.72 16.67
N SER A 239 8.72 -24.33 16.89
CA SER A 239 8.41 -23.21 17.76
C SER A 239 8.93 -23.54 19.14
N ARG A 240 9.92 -22.81 19.62
CA ARG A 240 10.22 -22.76 21.05
C ARG A 240 8.92 -22.38 21.76
N ALA A 241 8.24 -23.37 22.29
CA ALA A 241 7.14 -23.17 23.19
C ALA A 241 7.64 -22.26 24.31
N THR A 242 7.02 -21.12 24.47
CA THR A 242 7.16 -20.27 25.65
C THR A 242 6.82 -21.14 26.84
N ARG A 243 7.83 -21.46 27.66
CA ARG A 243 7.60 -22.04 28.98
C ARG A 243 6.66 -21.09 29.71
N GLU A 244 5.44 -21.53 29.97
CA GLU A 244 4.60 -20.91 30.96
C GLU A 244 5.32 -20.96 32.31
N PRO A 245 5.37 -19.86 33.08
CA PRO A 245 5.86 -19.92 34.44
C PRO A 245 4.87 -20.77 35.28
N GLU A 246 5.38 -21.86 35.87
CA GLU A 246 4.65 -22.68 36.85
C GLU A 246 4.06 -21.76 37.93
N ARG A 247 2.75 -21.71 37.98
CA ARG A 247 2.04 -21.10 39.12
C ARG A 247 2.29 -21.95 40.35
N GLY A 248 3.18 -21.49 41.21
CA GLY A 248 3.40 -22.04 42.53
C GLY A 248 2.07 -22.17 43.30
N LYS A 249 1.69 -23.40 43.63
CA LYS A 249 0.64 -23.71 44.58
C LYS A 249 1.00 -23.10 45.93
N ARG A 250 0.30 -22.06 46.35
CA ARG A 250 0.33 -21.62 47.74
C ARG A 250 -0.48 -22.63 48.54
N CYS A 251 0.24 -23.36 49.37
CA CYS A 251 -0.33 -24.18 50.43
C CYS A 251 -0.94 -23.23 51.49
N CYS A 252 -2.23 -23.25 51.70
CA CYS A 252 -2.86 -22.74 52.90
C CYS A 252 -2.91 -23.88 53.91
N SER A 253 -2.14 -23.74 54.97
CA SER A 253 -2.29 -24.54 56.19
C SER A 253 -2.68 -23.61 57.36
N ALA A 254 -3.71 -24.03 58.08
CA ALA A 254 -4.22 -23.60 59.39
C ALA A 254 -4.88 -22.22 59.45
#